data_c740bbd14ec6fcf5ee0fcf3865c2b959
#
_entry.id   c740bbd14ec6fcf5ee0fcf3865c2b959
#
_cell.length_a   1.000
_cell.length_b   1.000
_cell.length_c   1.000
_cell.angle_alpha   90.00
_cell.angle_beta   90.00
_cell.angle_gamma   90.00
#
_symmetry.space_group_name_H-M   'P 1'
#
loop_
_entity.id
_entity.type
_entity.pdbx_description
1 polymer ?
#
loop_
_entity_poly.entity_id
_entity_poly.type
_entity_poly.pdbx_seq_one_letter_code
_entity_poly.pdbx_strand_id
1 'polypeptide(L)'
;MKCKKLVKKVKAEVKHIFITDEVFWKNEVDANMMLAKILVFSAVVLLITNALNYIGIYKIPQQFLSAATVQGLFELLIPAGLCYGFKGQKRWLKWLMIIMLTFVYARVYTAISYRTAILMVLPVLISCRYYSRRLTQIVAVITTVVFLLGSVFSKSLGSVDMNNVTVASASEVTVSVKTILLRSFLPSYILFWIAVIAAYNIAYKGRKMILEQDEISQNQSKVDTELSMAKQIQERALPIIPDLPKHDEYELSASMSTAKAVGGDFYDLMFVDDTHLAIVIADVSGKGVPAALYMMVSKILLATRIMSGGSPKEILEDVNNQLCDKKMESMFVTVWLGIIDINTGHVISANAGHEYPIIRRKDSHFEIFKDKHGLVLGGMENIKYKESEFDLAPGDTLYLYTDGVPEANNNKGELLTIDGALDILNRHREKSVEDLLDRMKEEIDNYANGAEQFDDITMVAFHMNKLVKE
;
A
#
# COMPACT_ATOMS: atom_id res chain seq x y z
N MET A 1 8.44 -27.17 44.86
CA MET A 1 8.15 -25.91 44.17
C MET A 1 8.94 -25.73 42.86
N LYS A 2 10.25 -26.03 42.79
CA LYS A 2 11.07 -25.91 41.55
C LYS A 2 10.58 -26.80 40.39
N CYS A 3 10.15 -28.04 40.65
CA CYS A 3 9.69 -28.96 39.59
C CYS A 3 8.39 -28.50 38.93
N LYS A 4 7.41 -27.94 39.67
CA LYS A 4 6.17 -27.37 39.10
C LYS A 4 6.43 -26.13 38.25
N LYS A 5 7.42 -25.29 38.61
CA LYS A 5 7.84 -24.14 37.78
C LYS A 5 8.52 -24.60 36.48
N LEU A 6 9.36 -25.65 36.55
CA LEU A 6 10.02 -26.22 35.38
C LEU A 6 9.00 -26.83 34.42
N VAL A 7 8.02 -27.62 34.92
CA VAL A 7 6.94 -28.20 34.10
C VAL A 7 6.06 -27.12 33.48
N LYS A 8 5.77 -26.02 34.20
CA LYS A 8 5.01 -24.89 33.67
C LYS A 8 5.79 -24.14 32.57
N LYS A 9 7.12 -23.99 32.76
CA LYS A 9 8.02 -23.38 31.77
C LYS A 9 8.13 -24.25 30.50
N VAL A 10 8.32 -25.57 30.69
CA VAL A 10 8.35 -26.54 29.58
C VAL A 10 7.00 -26.59 28.82
N LYS A 11 5.87 -26.61 29.55
CA LYS A 11 4.54 -26.55 28.91
C LYS A 11 4.33 -25.24 28.15
N ALA A 12 4.79 -24.09 28.65
CA ALA A 12 4.71 -22.81 27.94
C ALA A 12 5.60 -22.80 26.70
N GLU A 13 6.85 -23.33 26.80
CA GLU A 13 7.77 -23.45 25.68
C GLU A 13 7.25 -24.43 24.61
N VAL A 14 6.67 -25.58 25.04
CA VAL A 14 6.02 -26.53 24.12
C VAL A 14 4.82 -25.89 23.43
N LYS A 15 4.02 -25.11 24.14
CA LYS A 15 2.90 -24.37 23.55
C LYS A 15 3.39 -23.36 22.48
N HIS A 16 4.50 -22.67 22.74
CA HIS A 16 5.12 -21.76 21.76
C HIS A 16 5.74 -22.46 20.53
N ILE A 17 6.11 -23.74 20.64
CA ILE A 17 6.61 -24.52 19.50
C ILE A 17 5.49 -24.77 18.47
N PHE A 18 4.26 -24.94 18.95
CA PHE A 18 3.09 -25.28 18.11
C PHE A 18 2.22 -24.08 17.72
N ILE A 19 2.44 -22.90 18.35
CA ILE A 19 1.69 -21.68 18.03
C ILE A 19 2.49 -20.87 17.00
N THR A 20 1.91 -20.73 15.81
CA THR A 20 2.38 -19.78 14.80
C THR A 20 1.77 -18.43 15.14
N ASP A 21 2.56 -17.35 15.12
CA ASP A 21 2.05 -15.99 15.22
C ASP A 21 1.04 -15.75 14.09
N GLU A 22 0.01 -14.97 14.35
CA GLU A 22 -1.10 -14.76 13.41
C GLU A 22 -0.61 -14.22 12.06
N VAL A 23 0.40 -13.35 12.08
CA VAL A 23 1.09 -12.79 10.91
C VAL A 23 1.64 -13.88 9.97
N PHE A 24 2.08 -15.03 10.52
CA PHE A 24 2.63 -16.14 9.73
C PHE A 24 1.60 -17.17 9.28
N TRP A 25 0.33 -17.03 9.71
CA TRP A 25 -0.69 -18.05 9.45
C TRP A 25 -0.92 -18.29 7.96
N LYS A 26 -1.04 -17.24 7.18
CA LYS A 26 -1.21 -17.35 5.71
C LYS A 26 -0.01 -18.05 5.07
N ASN A 27 1.20 -17.67 5.45
CA ASN A 27 2.43 -18.29 4.97
C ASN A 27 2.53 -19.76 5.38
N GLU A 28 2.03 -20.14 6.56
CA GLU A 28 2.01 -21.53 7.03
C GLU A 28 1.04 -22.39 6.19
N VAL A 29 -0.15 -21.87 5.86
CA VAL A 29 -1.11 -22.53 4.98
C VAL A 29 -0.51 -22.75 3.59
N ASP A 30 0.10 -21.73 3.01
CA ASP A 30 0.76 -21.83 1.70
C ASP A 30 1.94 -22.82 1.72
N ALA A 31 2.73 -22.82 2.79
CA ALA A 31 3.81 -23.78 2.98
C ALA A 31 3.29 -25.22 3.11
N ASN A 32 2.18 -25.45 3.83
CA ASN A 32 1.53 -26.75 3.93
C ASN A 32 1.06 -27.24 2.55
N MET A 33 0.42 -26.40 1.76
CA MET A 33 -0.03 -26.74 0.41
C MET A 33 1.13 -27.03 -0.55
N MET A 34 2.22 -26.28 -0.45
CA MET A 34 3.44 -26.55 -1.22
C MET A 34 4.07 -27.89 -0.81
N LEU A 35 4.15 -28.16 0.48
CA LEU A 35 4.70 -29.41 1.00
C LEU A 35 3.85 -30.61 0.55
N ALA A 36 2.53 -30.49 0.55
CA ALA A 36 1.65 -31.55 0.02
C ALA A 36 1.94 -31.86 -1.47
N LYS A 37 2.21 -30.85 -2.29
CA LYS A 37 2.65 -31.03 -3.69
C LYS A 37 3.98 -31.78 -3.77
N ILE A 38 4.94 -31.44 -2.89
CA ILE A 38 6.25 -32.12 -2.81
C ILE A 38 6.08 -33.59 -2.42
N LEU A 39 5.16 -33.92 -1.49
CA LEU A 39 4.88 -35.30 -1.13
C LEU A 39 4.32 -36.10 -2.33
N VAL A 40 3.38 -35.53 -3.06
CA VAL A 40 2.82 -36.17 -4.27
C VAL A 40 3.92 -36.36 -5.32
N PHE A 41 4.75 -35.37 -5.57
CA PHE A 41 5.88 -35.46 -6.49
C PHE A 41 6.87 -36.57 -6.05
N SER A 42 7.20 -36.64 -4.75
CA SER A 42 8.07 -37.67 -4.19
C SER A 42 7.47 -39.08 -4.34
N ALA A 43 6.13 -39.22 -4.24
CA ALA A 43 5.44 -40.48 -4.50
C ALA A 43 5.61 -40.94 -5.96
N VAL A 44 5.50 -39.99 -6.92
CA VAL A 44 5.72 -40.27 -8.34
C VAL A 44 7.20 -40.72 -8.59
N VAL A 45 8.16 -40.02 -7.96
CA VAL A 45 9.58 -40.38 -8.07
C VAL A 45 9.85 -41.79 -7.53
N LEU A 46 9.20 -42.17 -6.41
CA LEU A 46 9.30 -43.55 -5.88
C LEU A 46 8.77 -44.59 -6.87
N LEU A 47 7.64 -44.35 -7.51
CA LEU A 47 7.09 -45.24 -8.54
C LEU A 47 8.04 -45.38 -9.74
N ILE A 48 8.58 -44.27 -10.23
CA ILE A 48 9.58 -44.28 -11.32
C ILE A 48 10.83 -45.09 -10.90
N THR A 49 11.34 -44.88 -9.69
CA THR A 49 12.50 -45.60 -9.17
C THR A 49 12.26 -47.13 -9.14
N ASN A 50 11.07 -47.55 -8.68
CA ASN A 50 10.67 -48.95 -8.67
C ASN A 50 10.58 -49.52 -10.10
N ALA A 51 9.98 -48.79 -11.04
CA ALA A 51 9.89 -49.18 -12.45
C ALA A 51 11.27 -49.32 -13.09
N LEU A 52 12.19 -48.36 -12.84
CA LEU A 52 13.57 -48.41 -13.33
C LEU A 52 14.34 -49.62 -12.76
N ASN A 53 14.10 -50.02 -11.52
CA ASN A 53 14.67 -51.22 -10.94
C ASN A 53 14.12 -52.48 -11.58
N TYR A 54 12.81 -52.52 -11.91
CA TYR A 54 12.17 -53.63 -12.56
C TYR A 54 12.75 -53.88 -13.96
N ILE A 55 13.13 -52.83 -14.69
CA ILE A 55 13.78 -52.89 -16.02
C ILE A 55 15.29 -53.21 -15.89
N GLY A 56 15.84 -53.35 -14.66
CA GLY A 56 17.24 -53.75 -14.43
C GLY A 56 18.25 -52.59 -14.43
N ILE A 57 17.81 -51.34 -14.46
CA ILE A 57 18.70 -50.15 -14.35
C ILE A 57 19.34 -50.09 -12.97
N TYR A 58 18.60 -50.43 -11.94
CA TYR A 58 19.09 -50.61 -10.57
C TYR A 58 19.16 -52.11 -10.24
N LYS A 59 20.11 -52.50 -9.40
CA LYS A 59 20.27 -53.87 -8.91
C LYS A 59 19.87 -54.00 -7.45
N ILE A 60 18.66 -53.56 -7.11
CA ILE A 60 18.10 -53.66 -5.77
C ILE A 60 17.18 -54.90 -5.72
N PRO A 61 17.17 -55.71 -4.64
CA PRO A 61 16.24 -56.83 -4.55
C PRO A 61 14.77 -56.33 -4.71
N GLN A 62 14.10 -56.83 -5.76
CA GLN A 62 12.80 -56.31 -6.20
C GLN A 62 11.72 -56.37 -5.10
N GLN A 63 11.71 -57.45 -4.34
CA GLN A 63 10.75 -57.63 -3.26
C GLN A 63 10.91 -56.55 -2.18
N PHE A 64 12.14 -56.21 -1.84
CA PHE A 64 12.44 -55.17 -0.85
C PHE A 64 12.05 -53.80 -1.37
N LEU A 65 12.43 -53.45 -2.62
CA LEU A 65 12.10 -52.12 -3.18
C LEU A 65 10.59 -51.95 -3.37
N SER A 66 9.88 -53.01 -3.82
CA SER A 66 8.42 -52.97 -3.99
C SER A 66 7.70 -52.79 -2.69
N ALA A 67 8.10 -53.48 -1.63
CA ALA A 67 7.53 -53.32 -0.30
C ALA A 67 7.78 -51.90 0.26
N ALA A 68 9.00 -51.37 0.11
CA ALA A 68 9.38 -50.02 0.53
C ALA A 68 8.64 -48.95 -0.29
N THR A 69 8.38 -49.21 -1.58
CA THR A 69 7.57 -48.29 -2.41
C THR A 69 6.13 -48.25 -1.97
N VAL A 70 5.47 -49.40 -1.78
CA VAL A 70 4.08 -49.42 -1.33
C VAL A 70 3.90 -48.70 0.03
N GLN A 71 4.76 -49.01 0.99
CA GLN A 71 4.75 -48.34 2.30
C GLN A 71 5.00 -46.82 2.16
N GLY A 72 6.00 -46.39 1.33
CA GLY A 72 6.30 -45.00 1.07
C GLY A 72 5.16 -44.24 0.39
N LEU A 73 4.41 -44.89 -0.49
CA LEU A 73 3.22 -44.27 -1.09
C LEU A 73 2.16 -43.93 -0.04
N PHE A 74 1.86 -44.83 0.91
CA PHE A 74 0.94 -44.54 2.00
C PHE A 74 1.45 -43.39 2.88
N GLU A 75 2.74 -43.39 3.22
CA GLU A 75 3.36 -42.37 4.07
C GLU A 75 3.39 -40.98 3.41
N LEU A 76 3.41 -40.89 2.09
CA LEU A 76 3.40 -39.62 1.35
C LEU A 76 1.98 -39.17 0.97
N LEU A 77 1.15 -40.08 0.43
CA LEU A 77 -0.14 -39.71 -0.12
C LEU A 77 -1.22 -39.46 0.96
N ILE A 78 -1.18 -40.18 2.09
CA ILE A 78 -2.16 -39.97 3.16
C ILE A 78 -1.99 -38.57 3.77
N PRO A 79 -0.79 -38.13 4.22
CA PRO A 79 -0.63 -36.77 4.72
C PRO A 79 -0.92 -35.69 3.68
N ALA A 80 -0.57 -35.91 2.40
CA ALA A 80 -0.90 -35.00 1.32
C ALA A 80 -2.43 -34.89 1.14
N GLY A 81 -3.16 -36.02 1.11
CA GLY A 81 -4.63 -36.04 1.03
C GLY A 81 -5.29 -35.33 2.20
N LEU A 82 -4.81 -35.56 3.42
CA LEU A 82 -5.27 -34.83 4.61
C LEU A 82 -5.02 -33.32 4.48
N CYS A 83 -3.87 -32.93 3.96
CA CYS A 83 -3.56 -31.51 3.73
C CYS A 83 -4.53 -30.88 2.73
N TYR A 84 -4.83 -31.52 1.63
CA TYR A 84 -5.83 -31.07 0.66
C TYR A 84 -7.24 -31.02 1.26
N GLY A 85 -7.64 -32.06 2.00
CA GLY A 85 -8.95 -32.11 2.67
C GLY A 85 -9.16 -30.99 3.68
N PHE A 86 -8.12 -30.64 4.44
CA PHE A 86 -8.16 -29.52 5.38
C PHE A 86 -7.69 -28.19 4.79
N LYS A 87 -7.46 -28.09 3.49
CA LYS A 87 -6.97 -26.88 2.77
C LYS A 87 -5.73 -26.28 3.43
N GLY A 88 -4.85 -27.12 3.99
CA GLY A 88 -3.63 -26.67 4.67
C GLY A 88 -3.83 -26.00 6.05
N GLN A 89 -5.07 -25.87 6.53
CA GLN A 89 -5.41 -25.02 7.69
C GLN A 89 -5.14 -25.66 9.06
N LYS A 90 -4.64 -26.88 9.15
CA LYS A 90 -4.37 -27.51 10.44
C LYS A 90 -2.87 -27.45 10.78
N ARG A 91 -2.53 -26.85 11.93
CA ARG A 91 -1.13 -26.61 12.37
C ARG A 91 -0.29 -27.88 12.53
N TRP A 92 -0.91 -29.02 12.84
CA TRP A 92 -0.20 -30.29 12.99
C TRP A 92 0.23 -30.92 11.65
N LEU A 93 -0.37 -30.51 10.51
CA LEU A 93 -0.06 -31.04 9.18
C LEU A 93 1.40 -30.90 8.81
N LYS A 94 2.03 -29.76 9.10
CA LYS A 94 3.47 -29.53 8.84
C LYS A 94 4.34 -30.60 9.48
N TRP A 95 4.04 -30.95 10.73
CA TRP A 95 4.81 -31.95 11.47
C TRP A 95 4.65 -33.33 10.87
N LEU A 96 3.40 -33.75 10.63
CA LEU A 96 3.10 -35.04 10.00
C LEU A 96 3.80 -35.18 8.65
N MET A 97 3.63 -34.19 7.77
CA MET A 97 4.18 -34.22 6.42
C MET A 97 5.72 -34.22 6.40
N ILE A 98 6.38 -33.39 7.20
CA ILE A 98 7.85 -33.32 7.26
C ILE A 98 8.43 -34.61 7.84
N ILE A 99 7.83 -35.14 8.92
CA ILE A 99 8.30 -36.37 9.55
C ILE A 99 8.16 -37.55 8.59
N MET A 100 7.01 -37.72 7.94
CA MET A 100 6.79 -38.80 6.98
C MET A 100 7.75 -38.70 5.79
N LEU A 101 7.93 -37.50 5.25
CA LEU A 101 8.91 -37.25 4.18
C LEU A 101 10.33 -37.64 4.61
N THR A 102 10.72 -37.31 5.83
CA THR A 102 12.07 -37.64 6.38
C THR A 102 12.26 -39.16 6.48
N PHE A 103 11.25 -39.90 6.94
CA PHE A 103 11.30 -41.36 7.00
C PHE A 103 11.38 -42.01 5.62
N VAL A 104 10.59 -41.54 4.65
CA VAL A 104 10.65 -42.06 3.29
C VAL A 104 12.02 -41.81 2.65
N TYR A 105 12.56 -40.60 2.79
CA TYR A 105 13.86 -40.27 2.25
C TYR A 105 15.02 -41.06 2.91
N ALA A 106 14.93 -41.28 4.23
CA ALA A 106 15.91 -42.11 4.92
C ALA A 106 15.85 -43.59 4.43
N ARG A 107 14.65 -44.10 4.13
CA ARG A 107 14.49 -45.44 3.58
C ARG A 107 15.05 -45.54 2.16
N VAL A 108 14.81 -44.54 1.31
CA VAL A 108 15.42 -44.45 -0.03
C VAL A 108 16.94 -44.38 0.07
N TYR A 109 17.47 -43.59 1.01
CA TYR A 109 18.89 -43.51 1.29
C TYR A 109 19.50 -44.87 1.67
N THR A 110 18.81 -45.67 2.48
CA THR A 110 19.28 -47.03 2.86
C THR A 110 19.17 -48.03 1.74
N ALA A 111 18.20 -47.84 0.80
CA ALA A 111 17.95 -48.80 -0.29
C ALA A 111 18.82 -48.58 -1.52
N ILE A 112 19.11 -47.34 -1.90
CA ILE A 112 19.74 -47.00 -3.19
C ILE A 112 21.27 -46.76 -3.05
N SER A 113 21.82 -46.80 -1.84
CA SER A 113 23.20 -46.45 -1.51
C SER A 113 23.41 -44.98 -1.13
N TYR A 114 24.54 -44.73 -0.48
CA TYR A 114 24.97 -43.44 0.08
C TYR A 114 25.09 -42.28 -0.91
N ARG A 115 24.96 -42.53 -2.23
CA ARG A 115 24.92 -41.46 -3.26
C ARG A 115 23.71 -40.56 -3.17
N THR A 116 22.67 -41.00 -2.45
CA THR A 116 21.43 -40.19 -2.21
C THR A 116 21.51 -39.36 -0.94
N ALA A 117 22.69 -39.14 -0.36
CA ALA A 117 22.89 -38.36 0.87
C ALA A 117 22.30 -36.93 0.80
N ILE A 118 22.15 -36.37 -0.40
CA ILE A 118 21.47 -35.07 -0.61
C ILE A 118 20.03 -35.09 -0.08
N LEU A 119 19.37 -36.25 -0.01
CA LEU A 119 18.03 -36.40 0.53
C LEU A 119 17.94 -36.00 2.03
N MET A 120 19.06 -36.04 2.77
CA MET A 120 19.12 -35.56 4.16
C MET A 120 18.81 -34.06 4.25
N VAL A 121 19.21 -33.28 3.24
CA VAL A 121 19.10 -31.82 3.26
C VAL A 121 17.68 -31.36 2.98
N LEU A 122 16.92 -32.09 2.17
CA LEU A 122 15.61 -31.67 1.68
C LEU A 122 14.57 -31.38 2.79
N PRO A 123 14.36 -32.22 3.83
CA PRO A 123 13.42 -31.95 4.92
C PRO A 123 13.78 -30.64 5.65
N VAL A 124 15.07 -30.35 5.83
CA VAL A 124 15.55 -29.16 6.51
C VAL A 124 15.32 -27.91 5.64
N LEU A 125 15.64 -27.97 4.36
CA LEU A 125 15.36 -26.88 3.41
C LEU A 125 13.87 -26.57 3.32
N ILE A 126 13.03 -27.60 3.25
CA ILE A 126 11.58 -27.44 3.24
C ILE A 126 11.09 -26.75 4.53
N SER A 127 11.69 -27.10 5.69
CA SER A 127 11.30 -26.49 6.97
C SER A 127 11.57 -24.98 7.04
N CYS A 128 12.50 -24.44 6.23
CA CYS A 128 12.79 -23.01 6.19
C CYS A 128 11.61 -22.19 5.70
N ARG A 129 10.76 -22.76 4.84
CA ARG A 129 9.57 -22.09 4.29
C ARG A 129 8.56 -21.70 5.36
N TYR A 130 8.62 -22.31 6.54
CA TYR A 130 7.79 -21.97 7.69
C TYR A 130 8.34 -20.81 8.53
N TYR A 131 9.49 -20.24 8.16
CA TYR A 131 10.15 -19.12 8.87
C TYR A 131 10.28 -19.32 10.37
N SER A 132 10.44 -20.58 10.80
CA SER A 132 10.55 -20.98 12.21
C SER A 132 11.89 -21.65 12.49
N ARG A 133 12.79 -20.93 13.21
CA ARG A 133 14.08 -21.48 13.64
C ARG A 133 13.93 -22.78 14.45
N ARG A 134 12.94 -22.82 15.36
CA ARG A 134 12.69 -23.99 16.20
C ARG A 134 12.26 -25.19 15.36
N LEU A 135 11.37 -24.99 14.38
CA LEU A 135 10.97 -26.05 13.45
C LEU A 135 12.19 -26.59 12.70
N THR A 136 13.01 -25.71 12.12
CA THR A 136 14.21 -26.08 11.37
C THR A 136 15.20 -26.87 12.24
N GLN A 137 15.42 -26.45 13.49
CA GLN A 137 16.30 -27.18 14.45
C GLN A 137 15.76 -28.57 14.78
N ILE A 138 14.46 -28.69 15.08
CA ILE A 138 13.84 -29.98 15.43
C ILE A 138 13.91 -30.91 14.24
N VAL A 139 13.58 -30.42 13.04
CA VAL A 139 13.67 -31.20 11.79
C VAL A 139 15.11 -31.65 11.55
N ALA A 140 16.12 -30.81 11.77
CA ALA A 140 17.53 -31.17 11.62
C ALA A 140 17.92 -32.30 12.57
N VAL A 141 17.50 -32.23 13.84
CA VAL A 141 17.76 -33.30 14.83
C VAL A 141 17.07 -34.60 14.42
N ILE A 142 15.79 -34.56 14.07
CA ILE A 142 15.04 -35.76 13.62
C ILE A 142 15.71 -36.37 12.40
N THR A 143 16.06 -35.55 11.41
CA THR A 143 16.73 -36.00 10.18
C THR A 143 18.06 -36.68 10.53
N THR A 144 18.89 -36.08 11.38
CA THR A 144 20.16 -36.67 11.84
C THR A 144 19.96 -38.06 12.44
N VAL A 145 19.04 -38.20 13.40
CA VAL A 145 18.77 -39.46 14.07
C VAL A 145 18.28 -40.53 13.11
N VAL A 146 17.28 -40.18 12.27
CA VAL A 146 16.66 -41.14 11.33
C VAL A 146 17.66 -41.61 10.27
N PHE A 147 18.50 -40.74 9.71
CA PHE A 147 19.52 -41.13 8.73
C PHE A 147 20.70 -41.87 9.37
N LEU A 148 21.06 -41.54 10.61
CA LEU A 148 22.06 -42.31 11.38
C LEU A 148 21.60 -43.76 11.56
N LEU A 149 20.38 -43.95 12.07
CA LEU A 149 19.78 -45.27 12.21
C LEU A 149 19.70 -46.01 10.88
N GLY A 150 19.25 -45.31 9.81
CA GLY A 150 19.25 -45.85 8.45
C GLY A 150 20.61 -46.33 8.01
N SER A 151 21.68 -45.60 8.29
CA SER A 151 23.05 -45.98 7.95
C SER A 151 23.53 -47.25 8.69
N VAL A 152 23.12 -47.40 9.95
CA VAL A 152 23.45 -48.60 10.75
C VAL A 152 22.64 -49.82 10.26
N PHE A 153 21.35 -49.65 10.01
CA PHE A 153 20.46 -50.71 9.55
C PHE A 153 20.73 -51.13 8.10
N SER A 154 21.33 -50.27 7.26
CA SER A 154 21.63 -50.59 5.87
C SER A 154 22.49 -51.84 5.72
N LYS A 155 23.38 -52.13 6.68
CA LYS A 155 24.17 -53.33 6.73
C LYS A 155 23.33 -54.60 6.88
N SER A 156 22.33 -54.60 7.75
CA SER A 156 21.45 -55.75 7.97
C SER A 156 20.53 -56.03 6.78
N LEU A 157 20.36 -55.06 5.90
CA LEU A 157 19.57 -55.17 4.66
C LEU A 157 20.41 -55.54 3.45
N GLY A 158 21.72 -55.84 3.61
CA GLY A 158 22.61 -56.23 2.54
C GLY A 158 22.99 -55.12 1.55
N SER A 159 22.67 -53.85 1.91
CA SER A 159 23.06 -52.68 1.11
C SER A 159 24.55 -52.40 1.33
N VAL A 160 25.37 -52.64 0.32
CA VAL A 160 26.84 -52.42 0.34
C VAL A 160 27.18 -51.23 -0.55
N ASP A 161 27.74 -50.18 0.04
CA ASP A 161 28.32 -49.09 -0.76
C ASP A 161 29.61 -49.52 -1.39
N MET A 162 29.70 -49.44 -2.73
CA MET A 162 30.88 -49.77 -3.50
C MET A 162 32.15 -49.01 -3.06
N ASN A 163 32.01 -47.85 -2.42
CA ASN A 163 33.13 -47.07 -1.87
C ASN A 163 33.70 -47.66 -0.59
N ASN A 164 32.99 -48.60 0.03
CA ASN A 164 33.43 -49.29 1.26
C ASN A 164 33.99 -50.69 1.00
N VAL A 165 33.97 -51.14 -0.25
CA VAL A 165 34.55 -52.42 -0.65
C VAL A 165 36.04 -52.22 -0.84
N THR A 166 36.81 -52.54 0.18
CA THR A 166 38.23 -52.86 0.00
C THR A 166 38.28 -54.19 -0.75
N VAL A 167 38.81 -54.16 -1.97
CA VAL A 167 39.06 -55.39 -2.79
C VAL A 167 40.08 -56.23 -2.10
N ALA A 168 39.64 -57.09 -1.23
CA ALA A 168 40.41 -58.23 -0.74
C ALA A 168 39.52 -59.44 -0.95
N SER A 169 39.74 -60.15 -2.05
CA SER A 169 39.16 -61.44 -2.46
C SER A 169 37.63 -61.59 -2.41
N ALA A 170 37.07 -62.09 -3.50
CA ALA A 170 35.62 -62.10 -3.84
C ALA A 170 34.72 -63.02 -2.97
N SER A 171 35.07 -63.42 -1.78
CA SER A 171 34.27 -64.38 -1.04
C SER A 171 33.65 -63.93 0.30
N GLU A 172 34.12 -62.85 0.93
CA GLU A 172 33.43 -62.30 2.12
C GLU A 172 33.64 -60.80 2.26
N VAL A 173 32.69 -60.02 1.79
CA VAL A 173 32.69 -58.56 1.99
C VAL A 173 31.98 -58.23 3.32
N THR A 174 32.70 -58.30 4.43
CA THR A 174 32.19 -57.81 5.72
C THR A 174 32.58 -56.36 5.92
N VAL A 175 31.67 -55.43 5.65
CA VAL A 175 31.91 -54.03 5.95
C VAL A 175 31.61 -53.76 7.42
N SER A 176 32.60 -53.21 8.16
CA SER A 176 32.41 -52.83 9.54
C SER A 176 31.50 -51.61 9.68
N VAL A 177 30.60 -51.59 10.69
CA VAL A 177 29.78 -50.40 11.04
C VAL A 177 30.66 -49.16 11.21
N LYS A 178 31.85 -49.30 11.80
CA LYS A 178 32.83 -48.21 11.95
C LYS A 178 33.25 -47.62 10.58
N THR A 179 33.45 -48.45 9.58
CA THR A 179 33.82 -48.01 8.20
C THR A 179 32.66 -47.23 7.56
N ILE A 180 31.43 -47.71 7.69
CA ILE A 180 30.22 -47.01 7.21
C ILE A 180 30.09 -45.63 7.85
N LEU A 181 30.23 -45.55 9.15
CA LEU A 181 30.11 -44.28 9.89
C LEU A 181 31.19 -43.27 9.50
N LEU A 182 32.46 -43.71 9.36
CA LEU A 182 33.57 -42.81 9.10
C LEU A 182 33.71 -42.41 7.61
N ARG A 183 33.48 -43.32 6.70
CA ARG A 183 33.71 -43.06 5.25
C ARG A 183 32.48 -42.57 4.49
N SER A 184 31.28 -42.91 4.93
CA SER A 184 30.05 -42.53 4.24
C SER A 184 29.23 -41.52 5.00
N PHE A 185 28.89 -41.80 6.27
CA PHE A 185 28.01 -40.95 7.05
C PHE A 185 28.70 -39.63 7.44
N LEU A 186 29.91 -39.64 7.96
CA LEU A 186 30.57 -38.45 8.49
C LEU A 186 30.78 -37.33 7.45
N PRO A 187 31.25 -37.60 6.21
CA PRO A 187 31.38 -36.56 5.18
C PRO A 187 30.00 -35.94 4.79
N SER A 188 28.99 -36.82 4.62
CA SER A 188 27.62 -36.39 4.31
C SER A 188 27.00 -35.56 5.44
N TYR A 189 27.33 -35.92 6.69
CA TYR A 189 26.87 -35.24 7.88
C TYR A 189 27.47 -33.83 8.05
N ILE A 190 28.76 -33.65 7.67
CA ILE A 190 29.38 -32.32 7.66
C ILE A 190 28.69 -31.41 6.66
N LEU A 191 28.47 -31.87 5.43
CA LEU A 191 27.75 -31.12 4.40
C LEU A 191 26.30 -30.83 4.82
N PHE A 192 25.65 -31.77 5.47
CA PHE A 192 24.30 -31.59 6.03
C PHE A 192 24.25 -30.44 7.03
N TRP A 193 25.21 -30.37 7.99
CA TRP A 193 25.21 -29.29 8.97
C TRP A 193 25.53 -27.91 8.39
N ILE A 194 26.31 -27.83 7.32
CA ILE A 194 26.48 -26.59 6.54
C ILE A 194 25.12 -26.15 5.98
N ALA A 195 24.35 -27.08 5.39
CA ALA A 195 23.01 -26.80 4.88
C ALA A 195 22.03 -26.41 6.00
N VAL A 196 22.13 -27.04 7.19
CA VAL A 196 21.32 -26.68 8.39
C VAL A 196 21.60 -25.24 8.82
N ILE A 197 22.85 -24.82 8.87
CA ILE A 197 23.24 -23.45 9.22
C ILE A 197 22.67 -22.46 8.20
N ALA A 198 22.78 -22.75 6.89
CA ALA A 198 22.21 -21.94 5.84
C ALA A 198 20.68 -21.84 5.99
N ALA A 199 20.01 -22.98 6.19
CA ALA A 199 18.57 -23.08 6.38
C ALA A 199 18.08 -22.28 7.61
N TYR A 200 18.79 -22.40 8.70
CA TYR A 200 18.50 -21.63 9.93
C TYR A 200 18.59 -20.11 9.69
N ASN A 201 19.65 -19.67 8.98
CA ASN A 201 19.81 -18.25 8.64
C ASN A 201 18.73 -17.75 7.66
N ILE A 202 18.33 -18.56 6.69
CA ILE A 202 17.24 -18.24 5.76
C ILE A 202 15.93 -18.09 6.54
N ALA A 203 15.60 -19.03 7.40
CA ALA A 203 14.39 -18.97 8.23
C ALA A 203 14.40 -17.74 9.16
N TYR A 204 15.56 -17.38 9.70
CA TYR A 204 15.72 -16.19 10.54
C TYR A 204 15.52 -14.87 9.79
N LYS A 205 16.25 -14.71 8.68
CA LYS A 205 16.15 -13.50 7.86
C LYS A 205 14.75 -13.33 7.28
N GLY A 206 14.17 -14.42 6.77
CA GLY A 206 12.80 -14.40 6.24
C GLY A 206 11.76 -14.00 7.29
N ARG A 207 11.88 -14.54 8.52
CA ARG A 207 11.01 -14.13 9.63
C ARG A 207 11.12 -12.62 9.92
N LYS A 208 12.34 -12.11 10.02
CA LYS A 208 12.61 -10.70 10.32
C LYS A 208 12.00 -9.81 9.22
N MET A 209 12.22 -10.15 7.95
CA MET A 209 11.70 -9.39 6.82
C MET A 209 10.17 -9.32 6.79
N ILE A 210 9.49 -10.44 7.10
CA ILE A 210 8.02 -10.47 7.15
C ILE A 210 7.49 -9.57 8.29
N LEU A 211 8.11 -9.60 9.47
CA LEU A 211 7.71 -8.76 10.60
C LEU A 211 7.93 -7.27 10.30
N GLU A 212 9.06 -6.90 9.72
CA GLU A 212 9.36 -5.53 9.31
C GLU A 212 8.35 -5.03 8.25
N GLN A 213 8.00 -5.89 7.30
CA GLN A 213 7.02 -5.54 6.27
C GLN A 213 5.60 -5.39 6.84
N ASP A 214 5.22 -6.23 7.79
CA ASP A 214 3.93 -6.11 8.48
C ASP A 214 3.83 -4.81 9.29
N GLU A 215 4.89 -4.46 10.03
CA GLU A 215 4.97 -3.21 10.77
C GLU A 215 4.86 -1.97 9.85
N ILE A 216 5.59 -1.97 8.73
CA ILE A 216 5.50 -0.90 7.72
C ILE A 216 4.07 -0.80 7.18
N SER A 217 3.46 -1.93 6.82
CA SER A 217 2.09 -1.96 6.29
C SER A 217 1.05 -1.45 7.30
N GLN A 218 1.18 -1.81 8.57
CA GLN A 218 0.29 -1.32 9.64
C GLN A 218 0.47 0.18 9.88
N ASN A 219 1.70 0.68 9.88
CA ASN A 219 1.98 2.10 10.04
C ASN A 219 1.44 2.91 8.85
N GLN A 220 1.62 2.42 7.61
CA GLN A 220 1.05 3.06 6.43
C GLN A 220 -0.47 3.13 6.51
N SER A 221 -1.14 2.04 6.88
CA SER A 221 -2.60 2.01 7.03
C SER A 221 -3.12 2.98 8.10
N LYS A 222 -2.36 3.19 9.19
CA LYS A 222 -2.71 4.21 10.20
C LYS A 222 -2.60 5.62 9.64
N VAL A 223 -1.48 5.93 8.95
CA VAL A 223 -1.28 7.24 8.32
C VAL A 223 -2.36 7.53 7.29
N ASP A 224 -2.72 6.55 6.45
CA ASP A 224 -3.77 6.69 5.45
C ASP A 224 -5.14 6.96 6.10
N THR A 225 -5.41 6.30 7.25
CA THR A 225 -6.64 6.54 8.02
C THR A 225 -6.67 7.95 8.60
N GLU A 226 -5.57 8.42 9.20
CA GLU A 226 -5.46 9.76 9.76
C GLU A 226 -5.61 10.85 8.68
N LEU A 227 -4.99 10.65 7.51
CA LEU A 227 -5.14 11.54 6.35
C LEU A 227 -6.57 11.56 5.81
N SER A 228 -7.25 10.41 5.77
CA SER A 228 -8.66 10.33 5.37
C SER A 228 -9.57 11.11 6.33
N MET A 229 -9.30 11.04 7.64
CA MET A 229 -10.03 11.85 8.64
C MET A 229 -9.75 13.35 8.47
N ALA A 230 -8.49 13.72 8.21
CA ALA A 230 -8.12 15.12 7.97
C ALA A 230 -8.85 15.67 6.72
N LYS A 231 -8.91 14.88 5.64
CA LYS A 231 -9.68 15.21 4.44
C LYS A 231 -11.15 15.48 4.74
N GLN A 232 -11.79 14.61 5.49
CA GLN A 232 -13.20 14.79 5.88
C GLN A 232 -13.42 16.07 6.71
N ILE A 233 -12.49 16.43 7.59
CA ILE A 233 -12.56 17.67 8.37
C ILE A 233 -12.44 18.87 7.43
N GLN A 234 -11.51 18.84 6.49
CA GLN A 234 -11.29 19.89 5.50
C GLN A 234 -12.52 20.09 4.60
N GLU A 235 -13.06 19.01 4.04
CA GLU A 235 -14.27 19.05 3.20
C GLU A 235 -15.47 19.63 3.93
N ARG A 236 -15.65 19.29 5.22
CA ARG A 236 -16.73 19.82 6.04
C ARG A 236 -16.54 21.28 6.46
N ALA A 237 -15.33 21.81 6.35
CA ALA A 237 -15.06 23.22 6.61
C ALA A 237 -15.40 24.12 5.42
N LEU A 238 -15.57 23.56 4.21
CA LEU A 238 -16.00 24.29 3.03
C LEU A 238 -17.51 24.57 3.11
N PRO A 239 -17.99 25.67 2.52
CA PRO A 239 -19.41 25.99 2.50
C PRO A 239 -20.18 24.95 1.67
N ILE A 240 -21.34 24.57 2.16
CA ILE A 240 -22.28 23.70 1.45
C ILE A 240 -23.23 24.61 0.67
N ILE A 241 -23.07 24.69 -0.64
CA ILE A 241 -23.83 25.61 -1.50
C ILE A 241 -25.36 25.48 -1.32
N PRO A 242 -25.95 24.26 -1.22
CA PRO A 242 -27.37 24.11 -0.94
C PRO A 242 -27.87 24.72 0.38
N ASP A 243 -26.96 24.97 1.34
CA ASP A 243 -27.30 25.56 2.66
C ASP A 243 -27.28 27.09 2.61
N LEU A 244 -26.74 27.70 1.54
CA LEU A 244 -26.82 29.14 1.33
C LEU A 244 -28.27 29.56 1.03
N PRO A 245 -28.69 30.79 1.44
CA PRO A 245 -29.98 31.31 1.07
C PRO A 245 -30.19 31.28 -0.44
N LYS A 246 -31.30 30.68 -0.87
CA LYS A 246 -31.65 30.65 -2.30
C LYS A 246 -32.26 31.97 -2.70
N HIS A 247 -31.66 32.59 -3.68
CA HIS A 247 -32.11 33.82 -4.28
C HIS A 247 -32.35 33.57 -5.80
N ASP A 248 -33.45 34.10 -6.32
CA ASP A 248 -33.73 34.03 -7.76
C ASP A 248 -32.82 34.97 -8.57
N GLU A 249 -32.12 35.87 -7.87
CA GLU A 249 -31.25 36.89 -8.46
C GLU A 249 -29.98 36.31 -9.07
N TYR A 250 -29.49 35.18 -8.56
CA TYR A 250 -28.24 34.58 -9.02
C TYR A 250 -28.24 33.05 -9.00
N GLU A 251 -27.30 32.46 -9.75
CA GLU A 251 -26.86 31.08 -9.61
C GLU A 251 -25.40 31.04 -9.14
N LEU A 252 -25.06 30.08 -8.28
CA LEU A 252 -23.73 29.92 -7.71
C LEU A 252 -23.36 28.45 -7.65
N SER A 253 -22.16 28.11 -8.10
CA SER A 253 -21.58 26.77 -7.95
C SER A 253 -20.10 26.85 -7.62
N ALA A 254 -19.59 25.84 -6.94
CA ALA A 254 -18.16 25.68 -6.64
C ALA A 254 -17.76 24.21 -6.71
N SER A 255 -16.53 23.96 -7.12
CA SER A 255 -15.93 22.64 -7.21
C SER A 255 -14.50 22.69 -6.72
N MET A 256 -14.09 21.69 -5.95
CA MET A 256 -12.72 21.55 -5.48
C MET A 256 -12.26 20.09 -5.58
N SER A 257 -11.08 19.87 -6.10
CA SER A 257 -10.41 18.56 -6.22
C SER A 257 -8.97 18.67 -5.75
N THR A 258 -8.62 17.97 -4.70
CA THR A 258 -7.27 18.01 -4.13
C THR A 258 -6.32 17.03 -4.86
N ALA A 259 -5.08 17.45 -5.14
CA ALA A 259 -4.03 16.62 -5.74
C ALA A 259 -3.50 15.56 -4.76
N LYS A 260 -3.57 15.82 -3.47
CA LYS A 260 -3.19 14.89 -2.39
C LYS A 260 -4.39 14.57 -1.49
N ALA A 261 -4.15 13.79 -0.44
CA ALA A 261 -5.17 13.46 0.53
C ALA A 261 -5.83 14.70 1.16
N VAL A 262 -5.07 15.77 1.35
CA VAL A 262 -5.53 17.10 1.82
C VAL A 262 -4.86 18.18 0.98
N GLY A 263 -5.56 19.29 0.74
CA GLY A 263 -5.15 20.37 -0.15
C GLY A 263 -4.83 21.68 0.56
N GLY A 264 -4.19 22.60 -0.17
CA GLY A 264 -3.93 23.99 0.23
C GLY A 264 -5.05 24.94 -0.19
N ASP A 265 -5.75 24.60 -1.25
CA ASP A 265 -6.84 25.40 -1.82
C ASP A 265 -8.05 25.49 -0.89
N PHE A 266 -8.78 26.57 -1.02
CA PHE A 266 -10.14 26.68 -0.48
C PHE A 266 -10.95 27.75 -1.17
N TYR A 267 -12.26 27.63 -1.04
CA TYR A 267 -13.22 28.70 -1.30
C TYR A 267 -14.07 28.95 -0.06
N ASP A 268 -14.65 30.15 0.02
CA ASP A 268 -15.65 30.47 1.01
C ASP A 268 -16.73 31.37 0.41
N LEU A 269 -17.95 31.17 0.89
CA LEU A 269 -19.16 31.81 0.39
C LEU A 269 -20.03 32.15 1.58
N MET A 270 -20.24 33.45 1.83
CA MET A 270 -21.03 33.89 2.99
C MET A 270 -21.73 35.19 2.75
N PHE A 271 -22.92 35.32 3.27
CA PHE A 271 -23.62 36.60 3.34
C PHE A 271 -23.06 37.44 4.49
N VAL A 272 -22.62 38.65 4.16
CA VAL A 272 -22.18 39.66 5.16
C VAL A 272 -23.40 40.31 5.81
N ASP A 273 -24.44 40.51 5.01
CA ASP A 273 -25.77 40.97 5.38
C ASP A 273 -26.82 40.39 4.41
N ASP A 274 -28.07 40.87 4.45
CA ASP A 274 -29.17 40.33 3.63
C ASP A 274 -28.96 40.48 2.10
N THR A 275 -28.04 41.34 1.66
CA THR A 275 -27.86 41.72 0.26
C THR A 275 -26.43 41.57 -0.25
N HIS A 276 -25.47 41.44 0.62
CA HIS A 276 -24.05 41.37 0.24
C HIS A 276 -23.47 39.95 0.42
N LEU A 277 -23.14 39.33 -0.69
CA LEU A 277 -22.47 38.02 -0.75
C LEU A 277 -20.97 38.21 -0.89
N ALA A 278 -20.20 37.71 0.08
CA ALA A 278 -18.77 37.59 -0.02
C ALA A 278 -18.37 36.25 -0.69
N ILE A 279 -17.51 36.33 -1.70
CA ILE A 279 -16.89 35.19 -2.38
C ILE A 279 -15.39 35.26 -2.16
N VAL A 280 -14.82 34.18 -1.62
CA VAL A 280 -13.38 33.98 -1.43
C VAL A 280 -12.92 32.78 -2.24
N ILE A 281 -11.80 32.91 -2.93
CA ILE A 281 -11.04 31.78 -3.48
C ILE A 281 -9.56 32.01 -3.15
N ALA A 282 -8.87 30.95 -2.77
CA ALA A 282 -7.53 31.06 -2.24
C ALA A 282 -6.74 29.78 -2.46
N ASP A 283 -5.42 29.94 -2.61
CA ASP A 283 -4.45 28.87 -2.70
C ASP A 283 -3.28 29.13 -1.74
N VAL A 284 -2.94 28.13 -0.94
CA VAL A 284 -1.83 28.14 0.01
C VAL A 284 -0.57 27.51 -0.58
N SER A 285 0.52 28.24 -0.49
CA SER A 285 1.83 27.76 -0.94
C SER A 285 2.21 26.41 -0.31
N GLY A 286 2.66 25.46 -1.16
CA GLY A 286 3.07 24.13 -0.73
C GLY A 286 1.92 23.11 -0.79
N LYS A 287 2.16 21.87 -0.35
CA LYS A 287 1.19 20.77 -0.52
C LYS A 287 1.14 19.85 0.70
N GLY A 288 0.01 19.20 0.90
CA GLY A 288 -0.21 18.20 1.94
C GLY A 288 -0.55 18.82 3.31
N VAL A 289 -0.26 18.13 4.40
CA VAL A 289 -0.73 18.49 5.75
C VAL A 289 -0.35 19.91 6.20
N PRO A 290 0.87 20.40 5.99
CA PRO A 290 1.21 21.78 6.38
C PRO A 290 0.36 22.82 5.65
N ALA A 291 0.16 22.68 4.33
CA ALA A 291 -0.68 23.57 3.53
C ALA A 291 -2.13 23.52 3.98
N ALA A 292 -2.68 22.32 4.22
CA ALA A 292 -4.04 22.14 4.71
C ALA A 292 -4.29 22.80 6.08
N LEU A 293 -3.32 22.73 6.99
CA LEU A 293 -3.41 23.41 8.29
C LEU A 293 -3.37 24.93 8.15
N TYR A 294 -2.48 25.45 7.30
CA TYR A 294 -2.39 26.88 7.03
C TYR A 294 -3.65 27.40 6.32
N MET A 295 -4.22 26.61 5.41
CA MET A 295 -5.51 26.86 4.77
C MET A 295 -6.61 27.04 5.80
N MET A 296 -6.74 26.10 6.76
CA MET A 296 -7.77 26.20 7.82
C MET A 296 -7.63 27.47 8.64
N VAL A 297 -6.40 27.85 9.01
CA VAL A 297 -6.13 29.10 9.74
C VAL A 297 -6.52 30.32 8.90
N SER A 298 -6.08 30.36 7.64
CA SER A 298 -6.36 31.46 6.71
C SER A 298 -7.85 31.63 6.47
N LYS A 299 -8.57 30.52 6.24
CA LYS A 299 -10.01 30.50 6.06
C LYS A 299 -10.77 31.07 7.26
N ILE A 300 -10.42 30.63 8.49
CA ILE A 300 -11.07 31.09 9.71
C ILE A 300 -10.81 32.59 9.92
N LEU A 301 -9.59 33.07 9.69
CA LEU A 301 -9.25 34.50 9.82
C LEU A 301 -10.03 35.35 8.80
N LEU A 302 -10.08 34.93 7.54
CA LEU A 302 -10.85 35.60 6.49
C LEU A 302 -12.34 35.63 6.85
N ALA A 303 -12.95 34.50 7.15
CA ALA A 303 -14.35 34.40 7.48
C ALA A 303 -14.73 35.30 8.68
N THR A 304 -13.93 35.24 9.76
CA THR A 304 -14.16 36.05 10.96
C THR A 304 -14.06 37.55 10.65
N ARG A 305 -13.09 37.94 9.84
CA ARG A 305 -12.87 39.36 9.51
C ARG A 305 -13.92 39.87 8.51
N ILE A 306 -14.36 39.07 7.56
CA ILE A 306 -15.44 39.38 6.64
C ILE A 306 -16.73 39.66 7.42
N MET A 307 -17.10 38.76 8.35
CA MET A 307 -18.30 38.92 9.19
C MET A 307 -18.24 40.11 10.12
N SER A 308 -17.06 40.67 10.38
CA SER A 308 -16.89 41.90 11.15
C SER A 308 -17.17 43.19 10.33
N GLY A 309 -17.37 43.05 9.02
CA GLY A 309 -17.60 44.13 8.07
C GLY A 309 -16.30 44.80 7.62
N GLY A 310 -16.43 45.75 6.71
CA GLY A 310 -15.30 46.49 6.10
C GLY A 310 -15.17 46.18 4.62
N SER A 311 -14.29 46.93 3.93
CA SER A 311 -14.08 46.75 2.52
C SER A 311 -13.08 45.59 2.24
N PRO A 312 -13.09 44.95 1.05
CA PRO A 312 -12.18 43.85 0.70
C PRO A 312 -10.71 44.13 0.99
N LYS A 313 -10.21 45.34 0.66
CA LYS A 313 -8.81 45.73 0.96
C LYS A 313 -8.49 45.73 2.45
N GLU A 314 -9.43 46.32 3.28
CA GLU A 314 -9.23 46.39 4.71
C GLU A 314 -9.22 45.00 5.34
N ILE A 315 -10.09 44.12 4.86
CA ILE A 315 -10.14 42.71 5.29
C ILE A 315 -8.82 42.03 5.01
N LEU A 316 -8.30 42.11 3.76
CA LEU A 316 -7.04 41.49 3.38
C LEU A 316 -5.84 42.10 4.13
N GLU A 317 -5.80 43.42 4.36
CA GLU A 317 -4.75 44.10 5.14
C GLU A 317 -4.67 43.55 6.57
N ASP A 318 -5.83 43.44 7.23
CA ASP A 318 -5.90 42.96 8.60
C ASP A 318 -5.53 41.48 8.72
N VAL A 319 -6.03 40.63 7.81
CA VAL A 319 -5.71 39.21 7.78
C VAL A 319 -4.25 38.96 7.44
N ASN A 320 -3.68 39.73 6.50
CA ASN A 320 -2.26 39.67 6.20
C ASN A 320 -1.38 39.89 7.43
N ASN A 321 -1.66 40.95 8.19
CA ASN A 321 -0.89 41.25 9.40
C ASN A 321 -1.05 40.15 10.47
N GLN A 322 -2.24 39.58 10.63
CA GLN A 322 -2.47 38.46 11.56
C GLN A 322 -1.72 37.18 11.15
N LEU A 323 -1.60 36.92 9.85
CA LEU A 323 -0.83 35.76 9.34
C LEU A 323 0.67 35.97 9.53
N CYS A 324 1.19 37.18 9.28
CA CYS A 324 2.59 37.54 9.51
C CYS A 324 3.00 37.41 10.99
N ASP A 325 2.13 37.82 11.93
CA ASP A 325 2.38 37.73 13.38
C ASP A 325 2.63 36.30 13.86
N LYS A 326 2.01 35.30 13.20
CA LYS A 326 2.09 33.90 13.62
C LYS A 326 3.37 33.19 13.19
N LYS A 327 4.29 33.87 12.49
CA LYS A 327 5.62 33.39 12.05
C LYS A 327 5.63 31.92 11.58
N MET A 328 4.67 31.52 10.78
CA MET A 328 4.74 30.26 10.06
C MET A 328 5.73 30.46 8.91
N GLU A 329 7.01 30.19 9.20
CA GLU A 329 8.13 30.41 8.29
C GLU A 329 7.85 29.82 6.91
N SER A 330 7.91 30.66 5.88
CA SER A 330 7.85 30.31 4.46
C SER A 330 6.47 29.94 3.87
N MET A 331 5.37 30.14 4.57
CA MET A 331 4.04 29.90 4.00
C MET A 331 3.31 31.20 3.72
N PHE A 332 2.62 31.25 2.61
CA PHE A 332 1.78 32.36 2.18
C PHE A 332 0.51 31.81 1.53
N VAL A 333 -0.46 32.68 1.31
CA VAL A 333 -1.69 32.34 0.63
C VAL A 333 -2.05 33.41 -0.39
N THR A 334 -2.39 33.00 -1.60
CA THR A 334 -3.00 33.86 -2.61
C THR A 334 -4.50 33.93 -2.35
N VAL A 335 -5.11 35.09 -2.44
CA VAL A 335 -6.54 35.27 -2.16
C VAL A 335 -7.16 36.28 -3.13
N TRP A 336 -8.27 35.87 -3.73
CA TRP A 336 -9.21 36.81 -4.32
C TRP A 336 -10.46 36.89 -3.39
N LEU A 337 -10.82 38.13 -2.99
CA LEU A 337 -12.01 38.41 -2.19
C LEU A 337 -12.88 39.42 -2.94
N GLY A 338 -14.11 39.04 -3.24
CA GLY A 338 -15.13 39.93 -3.80
C GLY A 338 -16.38 40.00 -2.89
N ILE A 339 -16.95 41.19 -2.74
CA ILE A 339 -18.26 41.40 -2.10
C ILE A 339 -19.20 41.90 -3.17
N ILE A 340 -20.29 41.16 -3.38
CA ILE A 340 -21.28 41.39 -4.44
C ILE A 340 -22.58 41.84 -3.76
N ASP A 341 -23.09 43.01 -4.09
CA ASP A 341 -24.49 43.38 -3.83
C ASP A 341 -25.39 42.67 -4.83
N ILE A 342 -26.13 41.66 -4.37
CA ILE A 342 -27.00 40.84 -5.23
C ILE A 342 -28.20 41.61 -5.81
N ASN A 343 -28.58 42.76 -5.25
CA ASN A 343 -29.66 43.57 -5.77
C ASN A 343 -29.23 44.42 -6.95
N THR A 344 -28.04 44.99 -6.89
CA THR A 344 -27.51 45.91 -7.90
C THR A 344 -26.54 45.27 -8.88
N GLY A 345 -25.95 44.14 -8.50
CA GLY A 345 -24.86 43.48 -9.23
C GLY A 345 -23.51 44.17 -9.05
N HIS A 346 -23.42 45.18 -8.16
CA HIS A 346 -22.16 45.87 -7.91
C HIS A 346 -21.17 44.99 -7.14
N VAL A 347 -19.95 44.91 -7.61
CA VAL A 347 -18.86 44.09 -7.05
C VAL A 347 -17.69 44.97 -6.64
N ILE A 348 -17.30 44.87 -5.37
CA ILE A 348 -16.02 45.42 -4.90
C ILE A 348 -15.10 44.22 -4.60
N SER A 349 -13.89 44.21 -5.17
CA SER A 349 -12.94 43.12 -4.98
C SER A 349 -11.54 43.61 -4.64
N ALA A 350 -10.77 42.74 -3.96
CA ALA A 350 -9.35 42.91 -3.76
C ALA A 350 -8.63 41.58 -4.01
N ASN A 351 -7.46 41.65 -4.63
CA ASN A 351 -6.68 40.51 -5.05
C ASN A 351 -5.29 40.54 -4.41
N ALA A 352 -4.99 39.51 -3.62
CA ALA A 352 -3.70 39.32 -2.93
C ALA A 352 -2.88 38.25 -3.70
N GLY A 353 -2.50 38.53 -4.94
CA GLY A 353 -1.62 37.69 -5.74
C GLY A 353 -2.27 36.40 -6.27
N HIS A 354 -3.60 36.34 -6.30
CA HIS A 354 -4.36 35.22 -6.84
C HIS A 354 -4.60 35.39 -8.34
N GLU A 355 -5.02 34.34 -9.02
CA GLU A 355 -5.35 34.34 -10.44
C GLU A 355 -6.38 35.44 -10.80
N TYR A 356 -6.30 35.95 -12.02
CA TYR A 356 -7.26 36.93 -12.51
C TYR A 356 -8.66 36.34 -12.66
N PRO A 357 -9.72 37.02 -12.20
CA PRO A 357 -11.08 36.58 -12.49
C PRO A 357 -11.35 36.57 -14.01
N ILE A 358 -12.23 35.67 -14.42
CA ILE A 358 -12.71 35.58 -15.79
C ILE A 358 -14.17 36.01 -15.78
N ILE A 359 -14.56 36.93 -16.64
CA ILE A 359 -15.94 37.45 -16.75
C ILE A 359 -16.47 37.20 -18.13
N ARG A 360 -17.70 36.66 -18.21
CA ARG A 360 -18.50 36.63 -19.40
C ARG A 360 -19.60 37.67 -19.30
N ARG A 361 -19.62 38.62 -20.22
CA ARG A 361 -20.75 39.50 -20.40
C ARG A 361 -21.86 38.80 -21.16
N LYS A 362 -23.10 39.19 -20.94
CA LYS A 362 -24.25 38.62 -21.67
C LYS A 362 -23.98 38.61 -23.17
N ASP A 363 -24.28 37.49 -23.83
CA ASP A 363 -24.12 37.26 -25.24
C ASP A 363 -22.66 37.39 -25.78
N SER A 364 -21.65 37.39 -24.85
CA SER A 364 -20.22 37.52 -25.20
C SER A 364 -19.43 36.23 -24.85
N HIS A 365 -18.15 36.31 -25.00
CA HIS A 365 -17.18 35.28 -24.61
C HIS A 365 -16.66 35.52 -23.19
N PHE A 366 -16.11 34.46 -22.56
CA PHE A 366 -15.36 34.58 -21.33
C PHE A 366 -14.02 35.25 -21.61
N GLU A 367 -13.69 36.28 -20.85
CA GLU A 367 -12.47 37.08 -20.97
C GLU A 367 -11.86 37.34 -19.61
N ILE A 368 -10.51 37.43 -19.56
CA ILE A 368 -9.79 37.74 -18.33
C ILE A 368 -10.06 39.17 -17.90
N PHE A 369 -10.54 39.34 -16.68
CA PHE A 369 -10.68 40.66 -16.07
C PHE A 369 -9.42 40.99 -15.27
N LYS A 370 -8.58 41.89 -15.80
CA LYS A 370 -7.32 42.32 -15.16
C LYS A 370 -7.61 43.28 -14.02
N ASP A 371 -7.75 42.74 -12.83
CA ASP A 371 -7.89 43.50 -11.61
C ASP A 371 -6.53 44.00 -11.05
N LYS A 372 -6.55 44.71 -9.92
CA LYS A 372 -5.33 45.28 -9.30
C LYS A 372 -4.73 44.28 -8.33
N HIS A 373 -3.70 43.57 -8.72
CA HIS A 373 -2.99 42.63 -7.88
C HIS A 373 -2.18 43.29 -6.78
N GLY A 374 -2.25 42.71 -5.57
CA GLY A 374 -1.34 42.93 -4.46
C GLY A 374 -0.36 41.78 -4.26
N LEU A 375 0.42 41.85 -3.20
CA LEU A 375 1.25 40.72 -2.74
C LEU A 375 0.39 39.70 -2.01
N VAL A 376 0.87 38.45 -1.97
CA VAL A 376 0.25 37.34 -1.24
C VAL A 376 0.10 37.65 0.26
N LEU A 377 -0.88 37.08 0.94
CA LEU A 377 -1.06 37.20 2.37
C LEU A 377 -0.01 36.37 3.13
N GLY A 378 0.46 36.88 4.26
CA GLY A 378 1.45 36.23 5.11
C GLY A 378 2.90 36.38 4.63
N GLY A 379 3.12 37.03 3.48
CA GLY A 379 4.46 37.23 2.92
C GLY A 379 5.22 38.42 3.54
N MET A 380 4.56 39.52 3.84
CA MET A 380 5.14 40.75 4.37
C MET A 380 4.11 41.53 5.20
N GLU A 381 4.52 42.09 6.31
CA GLU A 381 3.68 42.94 7.15
C GLU A 381 3.34 44.28 6.50
N ASN A 382 2.23 44.86 6.87
CA ASN A 382 1.78 46.22 6.51
C ASN A 382 1.60 46.45 5.00
N ILE A 383 1.33 45.42 4.23
CA ILE A 383 0.98 45.55 2.81
C ILE A 383 -0.34 46.30 2.68
N LYS A 384 -0.43 47.15 1.67
CA LYS A 384 -1.64 47.85 1.27
C LYS A 384 -2.22 47.28 0.00
N TYR A 385 -3.48 46.86 0.06
CA TYR A 385 -4.19 46.32 -1.11
C TYR A 385 -5.01 47.42 -1.81
N LYS A 386 -5.30 47.17 -3.08
CA LYS A 386 -6.13 48.05 -3.91
C LYS A 386 -7.42 47.34 -4.25
N GLU A 387 -8.51 48.08 -4.32
CA GLU A 387 -9.80 47.60 -4.78
C GLU A 387 -9.98 47.79 -6.27
N SER A 388 -10.71 46.85 -6.86
CA SER A 388 -11.28 46.93 -8.20
C SER A 388 -12.79 46.86 -8.05
N GLU A 389 -13.49 47.70 -8.80
CA GLU A 389 -14.95 47.78 -8.82
C GLU A 389 -15.46 47.49 -10.23
N PHE A 390 -16.53 46.70 -10.33
CA PHE A 390 -17.21 46.40 -11.57
C PHE A 390 -18.66 45.96 -11.28
N ASP A 391 -19.52 46.06 -12.33
CA ASP A 391 -20.91 45.64 -12.18
C ASP A 391 -21.14 44.33 -12.98
N LEU A 392 -21.97 43.45 -12.46
CA LEU A 392 -22.51 42.26 -13.10
C LEU A 392 -23.96 42.53 -13.50
N ALA A 393 -24.23 42.69 -14.80
CA ALA A 393 -25.58 42.83 -15.33
C ALA A 393 -26.26 41.43 -15.44
N PRO A 394 -27.60 41.38 -15.52
CA PRO A 394 -28.33 40.16 -15.78
C PRO A 394 -27.82 39.42 -17.03
N GLY A 395 -27.42 38.18 -16.89
CA GLY A 395 -26.78 37.35 -17.93
C GLY A 395 -25.27 37.31 -17.89
N ASP A 396 -24.63 38.10 -17.02
CA ASP A 396 -23.17 38.05 -16.82
C ASP A 396 -22.77 36.90 -15.88
N THR A 397 -21.59 36.33 -16.13
CA THR A 397 -21.01 35.25 -15.33
C THR A 397 -19.61 35.61 -14.89
N LEU A 398 -19.34 35.49 -13.58
CA LEU A 398 -18.02 35.56 -12.97
C LEU A 398 -17.50 34.14 -12.75
N TYR A 399 -16.30 33.86 -13.21
CA TYR A 399 -15.60 32.59 -12.99
C TYR A 399 -14.26 32.84 -12.31
N LEU A 400 -14.02 32.13 -11.21
CA LEU A 400 -12.83 32.20 -10.38
C LEU A 400 -12.20 30.81 -10.30
N TYR A 401 -10.90 30.74 -10.26
CA TYR A 401 -10.15 29.47 -10.30
C TYR A 401 -8.78 29.62 -9.67
N THR A 402 -8.21 28.51 -9.20
CA THR A 402 -6.82 28.42 -8.75
C THR A 402 -5.90 27.98 -9.88
N ASP A 403 -4.60 28.13 -9.69
CA ASP A 403 -3.57 27.84 -10.70
C ASP A 403 -3.57 26.37 -11.17
N GLY A 404 -4.12 25.44 -10.35
CA GLY A 404 -4.29 24.05 -10.77
C GLY A 404 -5.14 23.86 -12.03
N VAL A 405 -5.98 24.85 -12.42
CA VAL A 405 -6.73 24.80 -13.69
C VAL A 405 -5.78 25.01 -14.90
N PRO A 406 -5.05 26.13 -15.03
CA PRO A 406 -4.13 26.32 -16.14
C PRO A 406 -2.88 25.43 -16.06
N GLU A 407 -2.48 24.97 -14.87
CA GLU A 407 -1.34 24.09 -14.67
C GLU A 407 -1.66 22.59 -14.81
N ALA A 408 -2.92 22.24 -15.05
CA ALA A 408 -3.29 20.88 -15.38
C ALA A 408 -2.44 20.35 -16.54
N ASN A 409 -1.75 19.21 -16.33
CA ASN A 409 -0.78 18.66 -17.27
C ASN A 409 -1.24 17.34 -17.87
N ASN A 410 -0.81 17.09 -19.11
CA ASN A 410 -1.04 15.82 -19.80
C ASN A 410 0.15 14.85 -19.60
N ASN A 411 0.01 13.63 -20.13
CA ASN A 411 1.05 12.59 -20.10
C ASN A 411 2.39 12.98 -20.76
N LYS A 412 2.44 14.11 -21.50
CA LYS A 412 3.66 14.65 -22.10
C LYS A 412 4.26 15.78 -21.28
N GLY A 413 3.61 16.17 -20.17
CA GLY A 413 4.02 17.31 -19.35
C GLY A 413 3.65 18.66 -19.94
N GLU A 414 2.75 18.73 -20.93
CA GLU A 414 2.25 19.98 -21.48
C GLU A 414 1.12 20.50 -20.60
N LEU A 415 1.14 21.81 -20.27
CA LEU A 415 0.12 22.45 -19.46
C LEU A 415 -1.11 22.81 -20.30
N LEU A 416 -2.29 22.78 -19.69
CA LEU A 416 -3.55 23.23 -20.29
C LEU A 416 -3.49 24.72 -20.66
N THR A 417 -2.85 25.52 -19.81
CA THR A 417 -2.70 26.98 -19.88
C THR A 417 -4.03 27.73 -19.75
N ILE A 418 -3.93 29.02 -19.49
CA ILE A 418 -5.13 29.87 -19.38
C ILE A 418 -5.92 29.97 -20.70
N ASP A 419 -5.24 29.92 -21.82
CA ASP A 419 -5.89 29.95 -23.15
C ASP A 419 -6.72 28.67 -23.37
N GLY A 420 -6.19 27.50 -22.95
CA GLY A 420 -6.96 26.25 -23.00
C GLY A 420 -8.18 26.28 -22.09
N ALA A 421 -8.05 26.83 -20.87
CA ALA A 421 -9.17 27.00 -19.94
C ALA A 421 -10.24 27.94 -20.51
N LEU A 422 -9.85 29.06 -21.15
CA LEU A 422 -10.78 29.96 -21.83
C LEU A 422 -11.48 29.30 -23.00
N ASP A 423 -10.79 28.48 -23.78
CA ASP A 423 -11.40 27.73 -24.89
C ASP A 423 -12.48 26.76 -24.38
N ILE A 424 -12.22 26.08 -23.25
CA ILE A 424 -13.19 25.18 -22.61
C ILE A 424 -14.41 25.98 -22.12
N LEU A 425 -14.20 27.06 -21.38
CA LEU A 425 -15.27 27.92 -20.87
C LEU A 425 -16.15 28.43 -22.02
N ASN A 426 -15.53 28.87 -23.12
CA ASN A 426 -16.25 29.42 -24.28
C ASN A 426 -17.03 28.36 -25.06
N ARG A 427 -16.55 27.13 -25.12
CA ARG A 427 -17.31 26.01 -25.71
C ARG A 427 -18.58 25.67 -24.91
N HIS A 428 -18.56 25.88 -23.61
CA HIS A 428 -19.65 25.52 -22.69
C HIS A 428 -20.39 26.73 -22.12
N ARG A 429 -20.20 27.93 -22.67
CA ARG A 429 -20.68 29.22 -22.13
C ARG A 429 -22.20 29.34 -21.92
N GLU A 430 -23.00 28.54 -22.63
CA GLU A 430 -24.47 28.56 -22.51
C GLU A 430 -25.02 27.57 -21.44
N LYS A 431 -24.14 26.94 -20.72
CA LYS A 431 -24.53 26.01 -19.64
C LYS A 431 -24.84 26.76 -18.35
N SER A 432 -25.59 26.12 -17.43
CA SER A 432 -25.72 26.57 -16.04
C SER A 432 -24.35 26.60 -15.38
N VAL A 433 -24.17 27.34 -14.29
CA VAL A 433 -22.89 27.39 -13.59
C VAL A 433 -22.46 26.02 -13.05
N GLU A 434 -23.40 25.19 -12.62
CA GLU A 434 -23.13 23.81 -12.17
C GLU A 434 -22.62 22.94 -13.33
N ASP A 435 -23.37 22.89 -14.43
CA ASP A 435 -22.94 22.16 -15.65
C ASP A 435 -21.62 22.68 -16.22
N LEU A 436 -21.35 24.00 -16.11
CA LEU A 436 -20.08 24.60 -16.57
C LEU A 436 -18.89 24.09 -15.78
N LEU A 437 -18.98 24.03 -14.46
CA LEU A 437 -17.90 23.50 -13.61
C LEU A 437 -17.70 22.01 -13.81
N ASP A 438 -18.77 21.23 -13.96
CA ASP A 438 -18.69 19.79 -14.23
C ASP A 438 -18.01 19.52 -15.58
N ARG A 439 -18.35 20.29 -16.62
CA ARG A 439 -17.72 20.19 -17.94
C ARG A 439 -16.25 20.62 -17.90
N MET A 440 -15.93 21.68 -17.18
CA MET A 440 -14.54 22.09 -17.01
C MET A 440 -13.72 20.96 -16.39
N LYS A 441 -14.23 20.35 -15.33
CA LYS A 441 -13.55 19.22 -14.67
C LYS A 441 -13.39 18.03 -15.62
N GLU A 442 -14.44 17.64 -16.34
CA GLU A 442 -14.41 16.54 -17.32
C GLU A 442 -13.37 16.81 -18.44
N GLU A 443 -13.30 18.04 -18.95
CA GLU A 443 -12.34 18.42 -19.99
C GLU A 443 -10.89 18.42 -19.47
N ILE A 444 -10.67 18.88 -18.23
CA ILE A 444 -9.36 18.80 -17.55
C ILE A 444 -8.94 17.34 -17.38
N ASP A 445 -9.83 16.46 -16.90
CA ASP A 445 -9.57 15.03 -16.72
C ASP A 445 -9.24 14.35 -18.07
N ASN A 446 -9.97 14.71 -19.12
CA ASN A 446 -9.73 14.24 -20.48
C ASN A 446 -8.37 14.73 -21.04
N TYR A 447 -8.01 15.98 -20.76
CA TYR A 447 -6.72 16.56 -21.16
C TYR A 447 -5.57 15.86 -20.44
N ALA A 448 -5.71 15.61 -19.14
CA ALA A 448 -4.71 14.91 -18.32
C ALA A 448 -4.49 13.47 -18.81
N ASN A 449 -5.52 12.82 -19.37
CA ASN A 449 -5.45 11.47 -19.95
C ASN A 449 -4.70 10.46 -19.07
N GLY A 450 -5.04 10.47 -17.76
CA GLY A 450 -4.46 9.58 -16.76
C GLY A 450 -3.13 10.05 -16.15
N ALA A 451 -2.64 11.25 -16.45
CA ALA A 451 -1.57 11.89 -15.69
C ALA A 451 -2.06 12.20 -14.27
N GLU A 452 -1.16 12.12 -13.29
CA GLU A 452 -1.49 12.52 -11.91
C GLU A 452 -1.76 14.02 -11.86
N GLN A 453 -2.81 14.41 -11.10
CA GLN A 453 -3.13 15.81 -10.84
C GLN A 453 -1.95 16.47 -10.12
N PHE A 454 -1.41 17.54 -10.74
CA PHE A 454 -0.21 18.22 -10.24
C PHE A 454 -0.53 19.11 -9.05
N ASP A 455 -1.60 19.93 -9.13
CA ASP A 455 -2.02 20.82 -8.04
C ASP A 455 -3.50 20.68 -7.72
N ASP A 456 -3.93 21.28 -6.61
CA ASP A 456 -5.33 21.35 -6.23
C ASP A 456 -6.09 22.17 -7.29
N ILE A 457 -7.29 21.76 -7.64
CA ILE A 457 -8.13 22.43 -8.65
C ILE A 457 -9.38 22.94 -7.94
N THR A 458 -9.49 24.24 -7.83
CA THR A 458 -10.67 24.90 -7.21
C THR A 458 -11.27 25.88 -8.19
N MET A 459 -12.60 25.85 -8.30
CA MET A 459 -13.35 26.69 -9.23
C MET A 459 -14.61 27.20 -8.53
N VAL A 460 -14.96 28.47 -8.78
CA VAL A 460 -16.22 29.08 -8.33
C VAL A 460 -16.83 29.81 -9.51
N ALA A 461 -18.12 29.61 -9.76
CA ALA A 461 -18.87 30.32 -10.80
C ALA A 461 -20.12 30.97 -10.24
N PHE A 462 -20.28 32.26 -10.50
CA PHE A 462 -21.44 33.07 -10.10
C PHE A 462 -22.08 33.66 -11.37
N HIS A 463 -23.40 33.49 -11.50
CA HIS A 463 -24.16 34.03 -12.62
C HIS A 463 -25.28 34.95 -12.11
N MET A 464 -25.37 36.17 -12.65
CA MET A 464 -26.40 37.12 -12.30
C MET A 464 -27.64 36.89 -13.20
N ASN A 465 -28.75 36.47 -12.59
CA ASN A 465 -30.00 36.20 -13.30
C ASN A 465 -30.81 37.48 -13.53
N LYS A 466 -31.01 38.25 -12.45
CA LYS A 466 -31.81 39.49 -12.46
C LYS A 466 -31.31 40.42 -11.36
N LEU A 467 -31.62 41.72 -11.52
CA LEU A 467 -31.42 42.71 -10.49
C LEU A 467 -32.77 42.94 -9.80
N VAL A 468 -32.75 43.27 -8.52
CA VAL A 468 -33.95 43.72 -7.78
C VAL A 468 -34.22 45.13 -8.26
N LYS A 469 -35.37 45.36 -8.97
CA LYS A 469 -35.80 46.71 -9.30
C LYS A 469 -36.25 47.38 -8.04
N GLU A 470 -35.68 48.54 -7.70
CA GLU A 470 -36.22 49.47 -6.68
C GLU A 470 -37.68 49.79 -6.94
#